data_e7ca4f1fba5bee381505297442685892
#
_entry.id   e7ca4f1fba5bee381505297442685892
#
_cell.length_a   1.000
_cell.length_b   1.000
_cell.length_c   1.000
_cell.angle_alpha   90.00
_cell.angle_beta   90.00
_cell.angle_gamma   90.00
#
_symmetry.space_group_name_H-M   'P 1'
#
loop_
_entity.id
_entity.type
_entity.pdbx_description
1 polymer ?
#
loop_
_entity_poly.entity_id
_entity_poly.type
_entity_poly.pdbx_seq_one_letter_code
_entity_poly.pdbx_strand_id
1 'polypeptide(L)'
;MEKKREIKIIECPRDAMQGIHDFIPTQLKADYINSLLKVGFNTLDFGSFVSPKAIPQLKDTAEVLSKLDLSNTNSKLLSIVANKRGAVDACQFEEINYLGFPFSVSETFQQRNTNSSIEESLSRVEEIQNLCLKNKKELVVYLSMAFGNPYEDKWNEDIVAQWAEKLHVKLDINLLALSDTIGTSNNENITSLFSTLIPEFEKVEFGAHLHTTPDTWEEKIAASIESGCNRFDGAIKGYGGCPMAEDELTGNMPTEKMLSYFQEQNFMTNLNQDSFLDSMKKSSEIFDSFH
;
A
#
# COMPACT_ATOMS: atom_id res chain seq x y z
N MET A 1 -16.14 -20.64 21.44
CA MET A 1 -14.99 -20.55 20.53
C MET A 1 -14.76 -19.07 20.28
N GLU A 2 -13.66 -18.52 20.72
CA GLU A 2 -13.29 -17.15 20.37
C GLU A 2 -13.19 -17.05 18.84
N LYS A 3 -13.81 -16.01 18.27
CA LYS A 3 -13.77 -15.77 16.83
C LYS A 3 -12.32 -15.40 16.50
N LYS A 4 -11.62 -16.19 15.70
CA LYS A 4 -10.26 -15.87 15.28
C LYS A 4 -10.27 -14.50 14.60
N ARG A 5 -9.29 -13.68 14.95
CA ARG A 5 -9.11 -12.35 14.36
C ARG A 5 -8.72 -12.50 12.88
N GLU A 6 -9.47 -11.85 12.01
CA GLU A 6 -9.21 -11.87 10.56
C GLU A 6 -8.26 -10.75 10.19
N ILE A 7 -7.26 -11.08 9.40
CA ILE A 7 -6.24 -10.15 8.89
C ILE A 7 -6.46 -9.94 7.40
N LYS A 8 -6.48 -8.69 6.99
CA LYS A 8 -6.53 -8.28 5.58
C LYS A 8 -5.11 -8.08 5.06
N ILE A 9 -4.76 -8.82 4.02
CA ILE A 9 -3.48 -8.69 3.33
C ILE A 9 -3.70 -7.96 2.01
N ILE A 10 -2.92 -6.93 1.81
CA ILE A 10 -2.82 -6.17 0.56
C ILE A 10 -1.50 -6.54 -0.09
N GLU A 11 -1.57 -7.20 -1.23
CA GLU A 11 -0.36 -7.51 -2.00
C GLU A 11 -0.08 -6.38 -2.99
N CYS A 12 1.18 -5.93 -3.04
CA CYS A 12 1.59 -4.72 -3.76
C CYS A 12 2.53 -5.00 -4.94
N PRO A 13 2.12 -5.79 -5.97
CA PRO A 13 2.96 -6.03 -7.15
C PRO A 13 3.32 -4.75 -7.91
N ARG A 14 2.48 -3.72 -7.87
CA ARG A 14 2.75 -2.42 -8.47
C ARG A 14 3.97 -1.76 -7.83
N ASP A 15 4.01 -1.76 -6.49
CA ASP A 15 5.11 -1.16 -5.73
C ASP A 15 6.42 -1.93 -5.95
N ALA A 16 6.33 -3.24 -5.94
CA ALA A 16 7.45 -4.11 -6.25
C ALA A 16 8.08 -3.84 -7.63
N MET A 17 7.25 -3.54 -8.63
CA MET A 17 7.71 -3.35 -10.02
C MET A 17 8.11 -1.91 -10.37
N GLN A 18 7.59 -0.89 -9.68
CA GLN A 18 7.69 0.50 -10.13
C GLN A 18 9.11 1.03 -10.29
N GLY A 19 10.07 0.53 -9.52
CA GLY A 19 11.48 0.94 -9.55
C GLY A 19 12.34 0.19 -10.56
N ILE A 20 11.82 -0.82 -11.25
CA ILE A 20 12.57 -1.62 -12.22
C ILE A 20 12.78 -0.80 -13.50
N HIS A 21 14.05 -0.71 -13.95
CA HIS A 21 14.42 0.07 -15.13
C HIS A 21 14.00 -0.60 -16.43
N ASP A 22 14.22 -1.91 -16.54
CA ASP A 22 13.86 -2.66 -17.73
C ASP A 22 12.34 -2.84 -17.78
N PHE A 23 11.73 -2.46 -18.91
CA PHE A 23 10.28 -2.54 -19.03
C PHE A 23 9.81 -3.99 -19.03
N ILE A 24 9.09 -4.39 -18.01
CA ILE A 24 8.46 -5.71 -17.91
C ILE A 24 7.32 -5.76 -18.95
N PRO A 25 7.31 -6.74 -19.87
CA PRO A 25 6.25 -6.89 -20.85
C PRO A 25 4.85 -6.96 -20.20
N THR A 26 3.89 -6.27 -20.79
CA THR A 26 2.50 -6.18 -20.28
C THR A 26 1.90 -7.56 -20.00
N GLN A 27 2.16 -8.55 -20.85
CA GLN A 27 1.63 -9.90 -20.65
C GLN A 27 2.22 -10.57 -19.41
N LEU A 28 3.52 -10.39 -19.13
CA LEU A 28 4.15 -10.94 -17.93
C LEU A 28 3.58 -10.30 -16.66
N LYS A 29 3.34 -8.98 -16.65
CA LYS A 29 2.66 -8.30 -15.54
C LYS A 29 1.27 -8.88 -15.32
N ALA A 30 0.48 -9.02 -16.40
CA ALA A 30 -0.86 -9.58 -16.32
C ALA A 30 -0.86 -11.04 -15.82
N ASP A 31 0.06 -11.87 -16.29
CA ASP A 31 0.19 -13.27 -15.88
C ASP A 31 0.55 -13.39 -14.39
N TYR A 32 1.42 -12.50 -13.90
CA TYR A 32 1.78 -12.43 -12.49
C TYR A 32 0.58 -11.99 -11.65
N ILE A 33 -0.08 -10.89 -12.01
CA ILE A 33 -1.26 -10.39 -11.28
C ILE A 33 -2.39 -11.42 -11.29
N ASN A 34 -2.63 -12.10 -12.42
CA ASN A 34 -3.60 -13.19 -12.50
C ASN A 34 -3.26 -14.37 -11.57
N SER A 35 -1.98 -14.63 -11.29
CA SER A 35 -1.61 -15.63 -10.28
C SER A 35 -1.95 -15.16 -8.87
N LEU A 36 -1.71 -13.88 -8.55
CA LEU A 36 -2.04 -13.27 -7.27
C LEU A 36 -3.56 -13.22 -7.01
N LEU A 37 -4.36 -12.98 -8.05
CA LEU A 37 -5.82 -13.01 -7.96
C LEU A 37 -6.36 -14.37 -7.49
N LYS A 38 -5.68 -15.47 -7.83
CA LYS A 38 -6.04 -16.83 -7.40
C LYS A 38 -5.71 -17.11 -5.92
N VAL A 39 -4.80 -16.33 -5.34
CA VAL A 39 -4.44 -16.45 -3.92
C VAL A 39 -5.59 -15.97 -3.03
N GLY A 40 -6.35 -14.96 -3.47
CA GLY A 40 -7.47 -14.41 -2.72
C GLY A 40 -7.07 -13.36 -1.70
N PHE A 41 -6.03 -12.58 -1.97
CA PHE A 41 -5.70 -11.40 -1.17
C PHE A 41 -6.90 -10.47 -1.03
N ASN A 42 -7.02 -9.75 0.09
CA ASN A 42 -8.10 -8.79 0.27
C ASN A 42 -8.09 -7.72 -0.84
N THR A 43 -6.90 -7.20 -1.14
CA THR A 43 -6.70 -6.17 -2.16
C THR A 43 -5.39 -6.42 -2.90
N LEU A 44 -5.36 -6.11 -4.19
CA LEU A 44 -4.14 -6.04 -4.99
C LEU A 44 -3.89 -4.60 -5.40
N ASP A 45 -2.77 -4.03 -4.99
CA ASP A 45 -2.22 -2.80 -5.56
C ASP A 45 -1.54 -3.15 -6.88
N PHE A 46 -2.35 -3.16 -7.95
CA PHE A 46 -1.98 -3.79 -9.22
C PHE A 46 -1.36 -2.83 -10.24
N GLY A 47 -1.60 -1.52 -10.09
CA GLY A 47 -1.22 -0.58 -11.13
C GLY A 47 -1.27 0.89 -10.71
N SER A 48 -1.00 1.78 -11.66
CA SER A 48 -0.95 3.21 -11.40
C SER A 48 -1.37 4.03 -12.62
N PHE A 49 -2.14 5.11 -12.39
CA PHE A 49 -2.47 6.14 -13.36
C PHE A 49 -1.67 7.44 -13.10
N VAL A 50 -0.51 7.32 -12.51
CA VAL A 50 0.49 8.39 -12.43
C VAL A 50 1.10 8.65 -13.82
N SER A 51 1.71 9.81 -14.02
CA SER A 51 2.31 10.15 -15.31
C SER A 51 3.33 9.08 -15.77
N PRO A 52 3.22 8.57 -17.01
CA PRO A 52 4.22 7.65 -17.59
C PRO A 52 5.64 8.21 -17.65
N LYS A 53 5.79 9.55 -17.57
CA LYS A 53 7.12 10.19 -17.46
C LYS A 53 7.74 10.01 -16.08
N ALA A 54 6.90 9.96 -15.03
CA ALA A 54 7.37 9.75 -13.66
C ALA A 54 7.61 8.26 -13.39
N ILE A 55 6.70 7.38 -13.84
CA ILE A 55 6.79 5.94 -13.62
C ILE A 55 6.56 5.21 -14.97
N PRO A 56 7.60 5.11 -15.81
CA PRO A 56 7.48 4.50 -17.14
C PRO A 56 7.05 3.02 -17.10
N GLN A 57 7.42 2.31 -16.02
CA GLN A 57 7.11 0.89 -15.82
C GLN A 57 5.59 0.61 -15.80
N LEU A 58 4.77 1.57 -15.36
CA LEU A 58 3.33 1.39 -15.17
C LEU A 58 2.46 2.09 -16.21
N LYS A 59 3.07 2.54 -17.33
CA LYS A 59 2.36 3.22 -18.43
C LYS A 59 1.26 2.39 -19.08
N ASP A 60 1.31 1.09 -18.92
CA ASP A 60 0.44 0.07 -19.52
C ASP A 60 -0.62 -0.48 -18.54
N THR A 61 -0.85 0.18 -17.40
CA THR A 61 -1.80 -0.27 -16.36
C THR A 61 -3.19 -0.61 -16.93
N ALA A 62 -3.73 0.21 -17.83
CA ALA A 62 -5.04 -0.05 -18.45
C ALA A 62 -5.02 -1.30 -19.35
N GLU A 63 -3.92 -1.55 -20.07
CA GLU A 63 -3.77 -2.75 -20.88
C GLU A 63 -3.57 -3.99 -19.99
N VAL A 64 -2.81 -3.90 -18.92
CA VAL A 64 -2.71 -4.97 -17.91
C VAL A 64 -4.08 -5.32 -17.38
N LEU A 65 -4.87 -4.31 -16.94
CA LEU A 65 -6.22 -4.52 -16.43
C LEU A 65 -7.12 -5.30 -17.41
N SER A 66 -7.05 -4.97 -18.70
CA SER A 66 -7.85 -5.64 -19.74
C SER A 66 -7.53 -7.13 -19.92
N LYS A 67 -6.41 -7.60 -19.37
CA LYS A 67 -5.93 -8.99 -19.44
C LYS A 67 -6.12 -9.75 -18.11
N LEU A 68 -6.72 -9.12 -17.09
CA LEU A 68 -6.98 -9.76 -15.81
C LEU A 68 -8.24 -10.62 -15.86
N ASP A 69 -8.16 -11.82 -15.31
CA ASP A 69 -9.31 -12.70 -15.09
C ASP A 69 -9.91 -12.44 -13.70
N LEU A 70 -10.97 -11.65 -13.66
CA LEU A 70 -11.67 -11.27 -12.44
C LEU A 70 -12.88 -12.17 -12.13
N SER A 71 -13.13 -13.21 -12.94
CA SER A 71 -14.34 -14.03 -12.85
C SER A 71 -14.46 -14.88 -11.58
N ASN A 72 -13.33 -15.25 -10.97
CA ASN A 72 -13.26 -16.19 -9.85
C ASN A 72 -12.43 -15.63 -8.66
N THR A 73 -12.46 -14.33 -8.45
CA THR A 73 -11.73 -13.71 -7.34
C THR A 73 -12.64 -12.79 -6.52
N ASN A 74 -12.37 -12.73 -5.21
CA ASN A 74 -12.94 -11.74 -4.31
C ASN A 74 -11.96 -10.58 -4.02
N SER A 75 -10.75 -10.64 -4.57
CA SER A 75 -9.76 -9.59 -4.40
C SER A 75 -10.24 -8.28 -4.99
N LYS A 76 -10.05 -7.19 -4.26
CA LYS A 76 -10.33 -5.85 -4.74
C LYS A 76 -9.09 -5.29 -5.45
N LEU A 77 -9.32 -4.49 -6.49
CA LEU A 77 -8.23 -3.84 -7.21
C LEU A 77 -8.03 -2.41 -6.70
N LEU A 78 -6.78 -2.09 -6.37
CA LEU A 78 -6.33 -0.76 -5.99
C LEU A 78 -5.36 -0.25 -7.07
N SER A 79 -5.50 1.02 -7.43
CA SER A 79 -4.59 1.70 -8.35
C SER A 79 -4.13 3.04 -7.78
N ILE A 80 -2.85 3.33 -7.88
CA ILE A 80 -2.27 4.59 -7.39
C ILE A 80 -2.55 5.74 -8.35
N VAL A 81 -2.92 6.88 -7.79
CA VAL A 81 -3.09 8.15 -8.48
C VAL A 81 -2.36 9.26 -7.74
N ALA A 82 -1.85 10.26 -8.45
CA ALA A 82 -1.15 11.40 -7.85
C ALA A 82 -1.86 12.75 -8.07
N ASN A 83 -2.92 12.76 -8.85
CA ASN A 83 -3.66 13.97 -9.19
C ASN A 83 -5.06 13.64 -9.76
N LYS A 84 -5.86 14.70 -9.95
CA LYS A 84 -7.22 14.61 -10.50
C LYS A 84 -7.28 13.90 -11.86
N ARG A 85 -6.33 14.15 -12.77
CA ARG A 85 -6.33 13.52 -14.10
C ARG A 85 -6.21 12.01 -13.98
N GLY A 86 -5.22 11.52 -13.22
CA GLY A 86 -5.07 10.08 -12.99
C GLY A 86 -6.29 9.46 -12.33
N ALA A 87 -6.95 10.18 -11.40
CA ALA A 87 -8.17 9.70 -10.78
C ALA A 87 -9.35 9.63 -11.78
N VAL A 88 -9.48 10.62 -12.67
CA VAL A 88 -10.49 10.57 -13.75
C VAL A 88 -10.24 9.39 -14.68
N ASP A 89 -8.99 9.15 -15.07
CA ASP A 89 -8.61 8.04 -15.94
C ASP A 89 -8.91 6.69 -15.26
N ALA A 90 -8.53 6.51 -13.99
CA ALA A 90 -8.80 5.30 -13.22
C ALA A 90 -10.30 5.06 -12.97
N CYS A 91 -11.09 6.12 -12.79
CA CYS A 91 -12.53 6.02 -12.57
C CYS A 91 -13.32 5.53 -13.80
N GLN A 92 -12.70 5.46 -14.98
CA GLN A 92 -13.33 4.89 -16.17
C GLN A 92 -13.46 3.36 -16.11
N PHE A 93 -12.73 2.69 -15.22
CA PHE A 93 -12.71 1.25 -15.06
C PHE A 93 -13.54 0.83 -13.87
N GLU A 94 -14.64 0.09 -14.10
CA GLU A 94 -15.53 -0.38 -13.03
C GLU A 94 -14.83 -1.40 -12.12
N GLU A 95 -13.87 -2.14 -12.64
CA GLU A 95 -13.10 -3.18 -11.96
C GLU A 95 -12.21 -2.64 -10.83
N ILE A 96 -11.80 -1.37 -10.90
CA ILE A 96 -11.00 -0.72 -9.88
C ILE A 96 -11.92 -0.34 -8.71
N ASN A 97 -11.65 -0.87 -7.53
CA ASN A 97 -12.42 -0.62 -6.33
C ASN A 97 -11.87 0.55 -5.51
N TYR A 98 -10.54 0.64 -5.43
CA TYR A 98 -9.82 1.61 -4.62
C TYR A 98 -8.91 2.48 -5.46
N LEU A 99 -8.86 3.77 -5.15
CA LEU A 99 -7.78 4.65 -5.57
C LEU A 99 -6.85 4.87 -4.38
N GLY A 100 -5.55 4.72 -4.60
CA GLY A 100 -4.51 5.00 -3.60
C GLY A 100 -3.87 6.35 -3.85
N PHE A 101 -3.72 7.18 -2.82
CA PHE A 101 -3.06 8.48 -2.93
C PHE A 101 -1.96 8.63 -1.87
N PRO A 102 -0.69 8.91 -2.27
CA PRO A 102 0.40 9.19 -1.35
C PRO A 102 0.29 10.64 -0.84
N PHE A 103 0.03 10.76 0.46
CA PHE A 103 -0.04 12.02 1.19
C PHE A 103 1.01 12.01 2.30
N SER A 104 1.87 13.01 2.38
CA SER A 104 2.93 13.03 3.39
C SER A 104 2.61 13.94 4.57
N VAL A 105 3.07 13.53 5.76
CA VAL A 105 3.10 14.40 6.94
C VAL A 105 4.37 15.26 7.00
N SER A 106 5.36 15.02 6.10
CA SER A 106 6.57 15.81 5.91
C SER A 106 6.43 16.73 4.71
N GLU A 107 6.58 18.03 4.91
CA GLU A 107 6.49 19.05 3.85
C GLU A 107 7.59 18.84 2.80
N THR A 108 8.81 18.58 3.25
CA THR A 108 9.95 18.36 2.37
C THR A 108 9.76 17.13 1.49
N PHE A 109 9.26 16.03 2.06
CA PHE A 109 8.97 14.83 1.27
C PHE A 109 7.80 15.06 0.31
N GLN A 110 6.74 15.73 0.75
CA GLN A 110 5.59 16.04 -0.10
C GLN A 110 6.02 16.82 -1.33
N GLN A 111 6.86 17.85 -1.15
CA GLN A 111 7.41 18.64 -2.24
C GLN A 111 8.29 17.81 -3.18
N ARG A 112 9.13 16.92 -2.66
CA ARG A 112 10.00 16.07 -3.48
C ARG A 112 9.24 15.00 -4.25
N ASN A 113 8.24 14.37 -3.62
CA ASN A 113 7.52 13.23 -4.17
C ASN A 113 6.45 13.63 -5.19
N THR A 114 5.70 14.72 -4.93
CA THR A 114 4.55 15.12 -5.75
C THR A 114 4.62 16.53 -6.29
N ASN A 115 5.73 17.24 -6.05
CA ASN A 115 5.94 18.64 -6.43
C ASN A 115 4.78 19.54 -5.97
N SER A 116 4.39 19.41 -4.71
CA SER A 116 3.31 20.19 -4.09
C SER A 116 3.54 20.33 -2.59
N SER A 117 3.00 21.38 -1.99
CA SER A 117 2.90 21.50 -0.54
C SER A 117 1.88 20.51 0.03
N ILE A 118 1.91 20.30 1.35
CA ILE A 118 0.91 19.46 2.04
C ILE A 118 -0.51 20.05 1.86
N GLU A 119 -0.68 21.36 1.95
CA GLU A 119 -1.98 22.02 1.78
C GLU A 119 -2.51 21.89 0.33
N GLU A 120 -1.65 22.02 -0.68
CA GLU A 120 -2.02 21.75 -2.08
C GLU A 120 -2.37 20.27 -2.27
N SER A 121 -1.66 19.37 -1.60
CA SER A 121 -1.93 17.94 -1.62
C SER A 121 -3.26 17.61 -0.97
N LEU A 122 -3.61 18.27 0.13
CA LEU A 122 -4.92 18.12 0.78
C LEU A 122 -6.05 18.52 -0.17
N SER A 123 -5.88 19.63 -0.91
CA SER A 123 -6.86 20.05 -1.93
C SER A 123 -7.01 19.01 -3.05
N ARG A 124 -5.91 18.37 -3.47
CA ARG A 124 -5.96 17.27 -4.45
C ARG A 124 -6.68 16.03 -3.89
N VAL A 125 -6.44 15.70 -2.62
CA VAL A 125 -7.15 14.61 -1.94
C VAL A 125 -8.65 14.86 -1.93
N GLU A 126 -9.10 16.08 -1.63
CA GLU A 126 -10.52 16.47 -1.67
C GLU A 126 -11.13 16.28 -3.07
N GLU A 127 -10.43 16.74 -4.12
CA GLU A 127 -10.89 16.55 -5.51
C GLU A 127 -11.00 15.06 -5.88
N ILE A 128 -10.03 14.23 -5.46
CA ILE A 128 -10.01 12.80 -5.74
C ILE A 128 -11.10 12.08 -4.93
N GLN A 129 -11.30 12.43 -3.67
CA GLN A 129 -12.36 11.87 -2.84
C GLN A 129 -13.74 12.12 -3.45
N ASN A 130 -13.99 13.36 -3.92
CA ASN A 130 -15.24 13.68 -4.61
C ASN A 130 -15.45 12.84 -5.89
N LEU A 131 -14.38 12.54 -6.62
CA LEU A 131 -14.44 11.63 -7.78
C LEU A 131 -14.72 10.19 -7.35
N CYS A 132 -14.08 9.71 -6.28
CA CYS A 132 -14.31 8.36 -5.72
C CYS A 132 -15.77 8.19 -5.32
N LEU A 133 -16.33 9.11 -4.54
CA LEU A 133 -17.73 9.08 -4.11
C LEU A 133 -18.70 9.05 -5.29
N LYS A 134 -18.46 9.90 -6.32
CA LYS A 134 -19.27 9.94 -7.53
C LYS A 134 -19.25 8.64 -8.32
N ASN A 135 -18.11 7.93 -8.32
CA ASN A 135 -17.89 6.71 -9.11
C ASN A 135 -17.98 5.43 -8.27
N LYS A 136 -18.48 5.51 -7.02
CA LYS A 136 -18.64 4.39 -6.10
C LYS A 136 -17.32 3.63 -5.83
N LYS A 137 -16.25 4.38 -5.72
CA LYS A 137 -14.92 3.88 -5.33
C LYS A 137 -14.56 4.42 -3.96
N GLU A 138 -13.59 3.81 -3.31
CA GLU A 138 -13.08 4.28 -2.03
C GLU A 138 -11.65 4.81 -2.22
N LEU A 139 -11.30 5.83 -1.45
CA LEU A 139 -9.96 6.40 -1.44
C LEU A 139 -9.16 5.84 -0.26
N VAL A 140 -8.02 5.23 -0.55
CA VAL A 140 -7.00 4.87 0.42
C VAL A 140 -5.95 5.97 0.44
N VAL A 141 -5.74 6.62 1.58
CA VAL A 141 -4.66 7.59 1.72
C VAL A 141 -3.48 6.95 2.46
N TYR A 142 -2.35 6.92 1.79
CA TYR A 142 -1.07 6.48 2.35
C TYR A 142 -0.41 7.66 3.04
N LEU A 143 -0.37 7.66 4.37
CA LEU A 143 0.28 8.68 5.17
C LEU A 143 1.79 8.45 5.19
N SER A 144 2.49 8.95 4.17
CA SER A 144 3.94 8.83 4.04
C SER A 144 4.66 9.58 5.14
N MET A 145 5.84 9.10 5.54
CA MET A 145 6.63 9.60 6.66
C MET A 145 5.90 9.57 8.01
N ALA A 146 4.95 8.64 8.16
CA ALA A 146 4.17 8.52 9.40
C ALA A 146 5.02 8.14 10.63
N PHE A 147 6.20 7.56 10.43
CA PHE A 147 7.08 7.08 11.49
C PHE A 147 8.38 7.90 11.63
N GLY A 148 8.46 9.05 10.98
CA GLY A 148 9.63 9.92 10.96
C GLY A 148 10.07 10.29 9.55
N ASN A 149 11.02 11.22 9.47
CA ASN A 149 11.58 11.68 8.19
C ASN A 149 13.07 12.03 8.35
N PRO A 150 13.88 12.00 7.25
CA PRO A 150 15.29 12.31 7.28
C PRO A 150 15.58 13.80 7.00
N TYR A 151 14.55 14.66 6.93
CA TYR A 151 14.67 16.04 6.42
C TYR A 151 14.64 17.09 7.53
N GLU A 152 14.69 16.68 8.80
CA GLU A 152 14.54 17.56 9.96
C GLU A 152 13.18 18.29 10.02
N ASP A 153 12.19 17.86 9.24
CA ASP A 153 10.82 18.30 9.38
C ASP A 153 10.30 17.87 10.76
N LYS A 154 9.50 18.71 11.40
CA LYS A 154 8.89 18.36 12.70
C LYS A 154 8.05 17.11 12.54
N TRP A 155 8.30 16.16 13.44
CA TRP A 155 7.54 14.93 13.53
C TRP A 155 7.25 14.57 14.98
N ASN A 156 6.06 14.16 15.25
CA ASN A 156 5.60 13.44 16.44
C ASN A 156 4.25 12.77 16.12
N GLU A 157 3.78 11.93 17.02
CA GLU A 157 2.52 11.20 16.86
C GLU A 157 1.32 12.15 16.74
N ASP A 158 1.31 13.29 17.43
CA ASP A 158 0.23 14.28 17.37
C ASP A 158 0.08 14.88 15.97
N ILE A 159 1.18 15.06 15.23
CA ILE A 159 1.12 15.54 13.84
C ILE A 159 0.42 14.50 12.95
N VAL A 160 0.74 13.23 13.13
CA VAL A 160 0.10 12.14 12.37
C VAL A 160 -1.39 12.07 12.70
N ALA A 161 -1.74 12.15 14.00
CA ALA A 161 -3.13 12.16 14.46
C ALA A 161 -3.93 13.35 13.91
N GLN A 162 -3.36 14.56 13.89
CA GLN A 162 -3.99 15.74 13.32
C GLN A 162 -4.27 15.60 11.81
N TRP A 163 -3.37 14.97 11.06
CA TRP A 163 -3.61 14.70 9.64
C TRP A 163 -4.65 13.60 9.43
N ALA A 164 -4.63 12.54 10.25
CA ALA A 164 -5.67 11.51 10.23
C ALA A 164 -7.06 12.12 10.53
N GLU A 165 -7.16 12.97 11.54
CA GLU A 165 -8.38 13.72 11.87
C GLU A 165 -8.86 14.59 10.71
N LYS A 166 -7.97 15.40 10.12
CA LYS A 166 -8.33 16.26 8.99
C LYS A 166 -8.86 15.46 7.81
N LEU A 167 -8.19 14.37 7.45
CA LEU A 167 -8.59 13.50 6.34
C LEU A 167 -9.93 12.81 6.61
N HIS A 168 -10.12 12.29 7.82
CA HIS A 168 -11.36 11.62 8.19
C HIS A 168 -12.53 12.61 8.39
N VAL A 169 -12.36 13.59 9.28
CA VAL A 169 -13.48 14.46 9.69
C VAL A 169 -13.90 15.44 8.58
N LYS A 170 -12.93 15.98 7.83
CA LYS A 170 -13.25 16.97 6.78
C LYS A 170 -13.59 16.34 5.44
N LEU A 171 -12.94 15.21 5.10
CA LEU A 171 -13.04 14.63 3.75
C LEU A 171 -13.72 13.26 3.73
N ASP A 172 -14.20 12.75 4.89
CA ASP A 172 -14.85 11.43 5.03
C ASP A 172 -14.00 10.28 4.46
N ILE A 173 -12.68 10.34 4.72
CA ILE A 173 -11.76 9.27 4.31
C ILE A 173 -11.66 8.27 5.45
N ASN A 174 -11.97 7.00 5.16
CA ASN A 174 -12.10 5.95 6.14
C ASN A 174 -11.06 4.82 5.97
N LEU A 175 -10.11 4.96 5.03
CA LEU A 175 -8.99 4.05 4.81
C LEU A 175 -7.68 4.84 4.82
N LEU A 176 -6.91 4.69 5.89
CA LEU A 176 -5.63 5.37 6.10
C LEU A 176 -4.52 4.34 6.32
N ALA A 177 -3.52 4.28 5.44
CA ALA A 177 -2.36 3.42 5.61
C ALA A 177 -1.19 4.23 6.18
N LEU A 178 -0.75 3.91 7.40
CA LEU A 178 0.45 4.51 7.97
C LEU A 178 1.68 3.95 7.25
N SER A 179 2.44 4.82 6.57
CA SER A 179 3.51 4.37 5.69
C SER A 179 4.88 4.72 6.26
N ASP A 180 5.67 3.67 6.47
CA ASP A 180 7.09 3.74 6.87
C ASP A 180 7.97 3.88 5.64
N THR A 181 7.91 5.05 5.02
CA THR A 181 8.47 5.31 3.69
C THR A 181 9.97 5.00 3.57
N ILE A 182 10.72 5.14 4.64
CA ILE A 182 12.19 4.98 4.66
C ILE A 182 12.68 3.91 5.65
N GLY A 183 11.78 3.11 6.21
CA GLY A 183 12.13 2.00 7.10
C GLY A 183 12.51 2.40 8.52
N THR A 184 12.15 3.60 8.98
CA THR A 184 12.50 4.14 10.31
C THR A 184 11.55 3.73 11.44
N SER A 185 10.45 3.04 11.12
CA SER A 185 9.54 2.54 12.15
C SER A 185 10.22 1.51 13.05
N ASN A 186 9.80 1.49 14.29
CA ASN A 186 10.24 0.57 15.32
C ASN A 186 9.06 0.20 16.23
N ASN A 187 9.29 -0.72 17.16
CA ASN A 187 8.26 -1.19 18.09
C ASN A 187 7.58 -0.03 18.83
N GLU A 188 8.34 0.95 19.32
CA GLU A 188 7.81 2.05 20.14
C GLU A 188 6.87 2.95 19.36
N ASN A 189 7.30 3.49 18.19
CA ASN A 189 6.49 4.41 17.41
C ASN A 189 5.30 3.71 16.69
N ILE A 190 5.45 2.44 16.30
CA ILE A 190 4.34 1.63 15.78
C ILE A 190 3.27 1.44 16.84
N THR A 191 3.68 0.99 18.04
CA THR A 191 2.77 0.76 19.17
C THR A 191 2.07 2.06 19.55
N SER A 192 2.80 3.15 19.69
CA SER A 192 2.25 4.47 20.04
C SER A 192 1.19 4.93 19.05
N LEU A 193 1.49 4.92 17.76
CA LEU A 193 0.57 5.39 16.72
C LEU A 193 -0.70 4.52 16.62
N PHE A 194 -0.57 3.20 16.46
CA PHE A 194 -1.75 2.36 16.27
C PHE A 194 -2.63 2.27 17.52
N SER A 195 -2.04 2.17 18.72
CA SER A 195 -2.82 2.13 19.96
C SER A 195 -3.52 3.44 20.30
N THR A 196 -3.06 4.56 19.74
CA THR A 196 -3.72 5.86 19.86
C THR A 196 -4.78 6.04 18.79
N LEU A 197 -4.42 5.86 17.52
CA LEU A 197 -5.30 6.21 16.41
C LEU A 197 -6.49 5.26 16.23
N ILE A 198 -6.31 3.95 16.42
CA ILE A 198 -7.39 2.97 16.20
C ILE A 198 -8.58 3.19 17.14
N PRO A 199 -8.41 3.35 18.46
CA PRO A 199 -9.54 3.63 19.35
C PRO A 199 -10.10 5.05 19.23
N GLU A 200 -9.30 6.02 18.79
CA GLU A 200 -9.75 7.41 18.64
C GLU A 200 -10.65 7.57 17.40
N PHE A 201 -10.35 6.85 16.32
CA PHE A 201 -11.07 6.94 15.05
C PHE A 201 -11.74 5.60 14.69
N GLU A 202 -12.75 5.18 15.44
CA GLU A 202 -13.42 3.88 15.30
C GLU A 202 -13.99 3.59 13.89
N LYS A 203 -14.23 4.63 13.08
CA LYS A 203 -14.73 4.50 11.70
C LYS A 203 -13.63 4.40 10.66
N VAL A 204 -12.39 4.63 11.05
CA VAL A 204 -11.24 4.56 10.17
C VAL A 204 -10.59 3.19 10.25
N GLU A 205 -10.43 2.55 9.11
CA GLU A 205 -9.59 1.37 9.00
C GLU A 205 -8.14 1.82 8.78
N PHE A 206 -7.31 1.65 9.81
CA PHE A 206 -5.88 1.90 9.71
C PHE A 206 -5.16 0.67 9.16
N GLY A 207 -4.28 0.89 8.19
CA GLY A 207 -3.39 -0.12 7.62
C GLY A 207 -1.93 0.17 7.95
N ALA A 208 -1.11 -0.87 7.93
CA ALA A 208 0.33 -0.81 8.09
C ALA A 208 1.00 -1.05 6.73
N HIS A 209 1.60 0.00 6.14
CA HIS A 209 2.44 -0.06 4.96
C HIS A 209 3.89 0.18 5.38
N LEU A 210 4.54 -0.90 5.85
CA LEU A 210 5.85 -0.82 6.48
C LEU A 210 6.95 -1.29 5.54
N HIS A 211 8.05 -0.53 5.52
CA HIS A 211 9.29 -0.98 4.92
C HIS A 211 10.17 -1.65 5.97
N THR A 212 10.89 -2.67 5.57
CA THR A 212 11.66 -3.51 6.49
C THR A 212 13.00 -3.90 5.89
N THR A 213 13.91 -4.25 6.78
CA THR A 213 15.12 -5.02 6.45
C THR A 213 14.88 -6.51 6.76
N PRO A 214 15.79 -7.41 6.34
CA PRO A 214 15.68 -8.84 6.69
C PRO A 214 15.55 -9.14 8.17
N ASP A 215 16.00 -8.24 9.04
CA ASP A 215 16.07 -8.45 10.50
C ASP A 215 14.95 -7.72 11.27
N THR A 216 14.21 -6.77 10.65
CA THR A 216 13.25 -5.91 11.36
C THR A 216 11.78 -6.22 11.08
N TRP A 217 11.48 -7.10 10.13
CA TRP A 217 10.11 -7.38 9.70
C TRP A 217 9.21 -7.94 10.81
N GLU A 218 9.74 -8.85 11.63
CA GLU A 218 8.95 -9.58 12.64
C GLU A 218 8.50 -8.65 13.77
N GLU A 219 9.42 -7.85 14.31
CA GLU A 219 9.09 -6.89 15.37
C GLU A 219 8.05 -5.85 14.93
N LYS A 220 8.13 -5.39 13.66
CA LYS A 220 7.20 -4.42 13.11
C LYS A 220 5.79 -4.99 12.95
N ILE A 221 5.67 -6.24 12.49
CA ILE A 221 4.37 -6.93 12.40
C ILE A 221 3.80 -7.18 13.79
N ALA A 222 4.62 -7.70 14.73
CA ALA A 222 4.20 -7.97 16.10
C ALA A 222 3.65 -6.70 16.74
N ALA A 223 4.40 -5.60 16.73
CA ALA A 223 3.99 -4.32 17.28
C ALA A 223 2.68 -3.81 16.66
N SER A 224 2.52 -3.92 15.33
CA SER A 224 1.33 -3.46 14.63
C SER A 224 0.08 -4.26 15.03
N ILE A 225 0.19 -5.59 15.03
CA ILE A 225 -0.97 -6.45 15.31
C ILE A 225 -1.37 -6.41 16.78
N GLU A 226 -0.41 -6.34 17.70
CA GLU A 226 -0.65 -6.18 19.13
C GLU A 226 -1.33 -4.85 19.45
N SER A 227 -1.03 -3.80 18.68
CA SER A 227 -1.63 -2.48 18.80
C SER A 227 -2.97 -2.32 18.05
N GLY A 228 -3.54 -3.41 17.51
CA GLY A 228 -4.89 -3.42 16.94
C GLY A 228 -4.97 -3.37 15.42
N CYS A 229 -3.87 -3.17 14.69
CA CYS A 229 -3.88 -3.15 13.22
C CYS A 229 -4.28 -4.52 12.64
N ASN A 230 -5.21 -4.51 11.66
CA ASN A 230 -5.71 -5.72 11.00
C ASN A 230 -5.51 -5.70 9.47
N ARG A 231 -4.90 -4.65 8.93
CA ARG A 231 -4.68 -4.44 7.51
C ARG A 231 -3.19 -4.23 7.25
N PHE A 232 -2.59 -5.08 6.45
CA PHE A 232 -1.16 -5.10 6.20
C PHE A 232 -0.86 -5.11 4.71
N ASP A 233 -0.04 -4.18 4.27
CA ASP A 233 0.50 -4.14 2.93
C ASP A 233 1.85 -4.88 2.90
N GLY A 234 2.09 -5.63 1.83
CA GLY A 234 3.34 -6.32 1.60
C GLY A 234 3.59 -6.59 0.14
N ALA A 235 4.76 -7.05 -0.18
CA ALA A 235 5.11 -7.58 -1.48
C ALA A 235 5.84 -8.91 -1.33
N ILE A 236 5.54 -9.86 -2.19
CA ILE A 236 6.25 -11.14 -2.22
C ILE A 236 7.76 -10.89 -2.25
N LYS A 237 8.50 -11.58 -1.37
CA LYS A 237 9.94 -11.47 -1.14
C LYS A 237 10.44 -10.07 -0.73
N GLY A 238 9.54 -9.16 -0.36
CA GLY A 238 9.89 -7.80 0.02
C GLY A 238 10.40 -6.94 -1.13
N TYR A 239 10.13 -7.32 -2.38
CA TYR A 239 10.56 -6.54 -3.54
C TYR A 239 9.98 -5.12 -3.53
N GLY A 240 10.76 -4.19 -4.11
CA GLY A 240 10.41 -2.76 -4.14
C GLY A 240 10.78 -2.05 -2.84
N GLY A 241 10.19 -0.91 -2.63
CA GLY A 241 10.49 0.01 -1.54
C GLY A 241 10.77 1.42 -2.07
N CYS A 242 11.03 2.35 -1.16
CA CYS A 242 11.29 3.73 -1.54
C CYS A 242 12.75 3.91 -1.99
N PRO A 243 13.00 4.47 -3.20
CA PRO A 243 14.36 4.80 -3.64
C PRO A 243 15.06 5.85 -2.76
N MET A 244 14.32 6.48 -1.85
CA MET A 244 14.85 7.46 -0.89
C MET A 244 15.25 6.86 0.45
N ALA A 245 15.12 5.54 0.64
CA ALA A 245 15.65 4.85 1.82
C ALA A 245 17.19 4.88 1.77
N GLU A 246 17.83 5.15 2.92
CA GLU A 246 19.29 5.20 3.02
C GLU A 246 19.94 3.80 3.03
N ASP A 247 19.20 2.80 3.51
CA ASP A 247 19.64 1.40 3.57
C ASP A 247 19.15 0.65 2.30
N GLU A 248 20.09 0.18 1.49
CA GLU A 248 19.83 -0.61 0.29
C GLU A 248 19.07 -1.94 0.59
N LEU A 249 19.09 -2.42 1.83
CA LEU A 249 18.35 -3.60 2.27
C LEU A 249 16.90 -3.30 2.64
N THR A 250 16.51 -2.02 2.69
CA THR A 250 15.15 -1.61 3.02
C THR A 250 14.22 -1.83 1.83
N GLY A 251 13.28 -2.75 2.00
CA GLY A 251 12.26 -3.09 0.99
C GLY A 251 10.86 -3.14 1.60
N ASN A 252 9.90 -3.55 0.80
CA ASN A 252 8.55 -3.81 1.28
C ASN A 252 8.54 -4.92 2.34
N MET A 253 7.48 -4.98 3.14
CA MET A 253 7.22 -6.08 4.05
C MET A 253 7.08 -7.39 3.27
N PRO A 254 7.89 -8.44 3.53
CA PRO A 254 7.82 -9.69 2.79
C PRO A 254 6.54 -10.47 3.09
N THR A 255 5.67 -10.63 2.10
CA THR A 255 4.35 -11.26 2.27
C THR A 255 4.45 -12.68 2.82
N GLU A 256 5.40 -13.50 2.35
CA GLU A 256 5.58 -14.87 2.84
C GLU A 256 5.95 -14.92 4.33
N LYS A 257 6.73 -13.95 4.81
CA LYS A 257 7.10 -13.87 6.23
C LYS A 257 5.89 -13.41 7.07
N MET A 258 5.13 -12.43 6.60
CA MET A 258 3.87 -12.05 7.24
C MET A 258 2.92 -13.24 7.40
N LEU A 259 2.71 -13.99 6.31
CA LEU A 259 1.79 -15.13 6.31
C LEU A 259 2.25 -16.23 7.28
N SER A 260 3.56 -16.51 7.33
CA SER A 260 4.14 -17.45 8.30
C SER A 260 3.85 -17.02 9.73
N TYR A 261 4.15 -15.75 10.05
CA TYR A 261 3.90 -15.18 11.36
C TYR A 261 2.41 -15.27 11.76
N PHE A 262 1.49 -14.86 10.87
CA PHE A 262 0.06 -14.93 11.15
C PHE A 262 -0.45 -16.35 11.35
N GLN A 263 0.09 -17.31 10.60
CA GLN A 263 -0.25 -18.72 10.76
C GLN A 263 0.23 -19.26 12.12
N GLU A 264 1.45 -18.95 12.53
CA GLU A 264 2.03 -19.34 13.81
C GLU A 264 1.24 -18.75 15.00
N GLN A 265 0.76 -17.51 14.85
CA GLN A 265 -0.05 -16.83 15.85
C GLN A 265 -1.56 -17.16 15.76
N ASN A 266 -1.96 -18.13 14.91
CA ASN A 266 -3.34 -18.56 14.70
C ASN A 266 -4.31 -17.45 14.21
N PHE A 267 -3.85 -16.45 13.50
CA PHE A 267 -4.70 -15.49 12.79
C PHE A 267 -5.25 -16.09 11.50
N MET A 268 -6.37 -15.53 10.98
CA MET A 268 -6.97 -15.99 9.73
C MET A 268 -6.66 -15.00 8.61
N THR A 269 -6.06 -15.49 7.52
CA THR A 269 -5.81 -14.71 6.30
C THR A 269 -6.70 -15.13 5.13
N ASN A 270 -7.33 -16.33 5.22
CA ASN A 270 -8.22 -16.90 4.20
C ASN A 270 -7.60 -17.04 2.80
N LEU A 271 -6.28 -17.20 2.70
CA LEU A 271 -5.56 -17.27 1.44
C LEU A 271 -5.35 -18.72 0.97
N ASN A 272 -5.35 -18.92 -0.36
CA ASN A 272 -5.04 -20.19 -0.99
C ASN A 272 -3.52 -20.40 -1.05
N GLN A 273 -3.02 -21.33 -0.24
CA GLN A 273 -1.59 -21.62 -0.09
C GLN A 273 -0.94 -22.14 -1.37
N ASP A 274 -1.61 -23.02 -2.13
CA ASP A 274 -1.05 -23.58 -3.37
C ASP A 274 -0.89 -22.48 -4.42
N SER A 275 -1.90 -21.64 -4.58
CA SER A 275 -1.85 -20.48 -5.48
C SER A 275 -0.77 -19.48 -5.03
N PHE A 276 -0.56 -19.33 -3.72
CA PHE A 276 0.50 -18.46 -3.20
C PHE A 276 1.88 -18.98 -3.57
N LEU A 277 2.14 -20.28 -3.41
CA LEU A 277 3.41 -20.90 -3.81
C LEU A 277 3.68 -20.77 -5.33
N ASP A 278 2.65 -20.85 -6.15
CA ASP A 278 2.79 -20.63 -7.61
C ASP A 278 3.08 -19.15 -7.92
N SER A 279 2.47 -18.22 -7.19
CA SER A 279 2.76 -16.77 -7.33
C SER A 279 4.18 -16.43 -6.89
N MET A 280 4.70 -17.08 -5.85
CA MET A 280 6.10 -16.97 -5.42
C MET A 280 7.10 -17.37 -6.51
N LYS A 281 6.81 -18.43 -7.29
CA LYS A 281 7.66 -18.83 -8.41
C LYS A 281 7.62 -17.80 -9.53
N LYS A 282 6.42 -17.31 -9.89
CA LYS A 282 6.24 -16.28 -10.92
C LYS A 282 6.88 -14.95 -10.55
N SER A 283 6.86 -14.57 -9.27
CA SER A 283 7.56 -13.37 -8.83
C SER A 283 9.06 -13.47 -9.11
N SER A 284 9.69 -14.64 -8.86
CA SER A 284 11.09 -14.86 -9.19
C SER A 284 11.38 -14.74 -10.68
N GLU A 285 10.53 -15.28 -11.54
CA GLU A 285 10.70 -15.20 -13.00
C GLU A 285 10.76 -13.75 -13.50
N ILE A 286 10.00 -12.86 -12.84
CA ILE A 286 10.01 -11.43 -13.17
C ILE A 286 11.21 -10.73 -12.54
N PHE A 287 11.32 -10.79 -11.23
CA PHE A 287 12.30 -9.96 -10.50
C PHE A 287 13.74 -10.45 -10.64
N ASP A 288 13.98 -11.71 -11.01
CA ASP A 288 15.32 -12.22 -11.33
C ASP A 288 15.73 -11.90 -12.79
N SER A 289 14.78 -11.48 -13.64
CA SER A 289 15.01 -11.23 -15.09
C SER A 289 15.04 -9.74 -15.46
N PHE A 290 14.48 -8.86 -14.65
CA PHE A 290 14.35 -7.42 -14.90
C PHE A 290 14.93 -6.62 -13.73
N HIS A 291 15.76 -5.59 -14.02
CA HIS A 291 16.50 -4.81 -13.06
C HIS A 291 16.29 -3.29 -13.21
#